data_16a8dfe03bb227b0fa0999a4de0f1d16
#
_entry.id   16a8dfe03bb227b0fa0999a4de0f1d16
#
_cell.length_a   1.000
_cell.length_b   1.000
_cell.length_c   1.000
_cell.angle_alpha   90.00
_cell.angle_beta   90.00
_cell.angle_gamma   90.00
#
_symmetry.space_group_name_H-M   'P 1'
#
loop_
_entity.id
_entity.type
_entity.pdbx_description
1 polymer ?
#
loop_
_entity_poly.entity_id
_entity_poly.type
_entity_poly.pdbx_seq_one_letter_code
_entity_poly.pdbx_strand_id
1 'polypeptide(L)'
;DRFARHTRVSPKGNTNYLLSGFVKCAYCGGRMNRHVSNGQPRYRCMTRVFAPEKCQCPSVKEALLEEVILQAVQSQIQELVDAKEVIDAARKDAPIGQSQNEYLLALNHAEQEKKRLAEAKFRLYDRLEKGIIEQDEYIQFKERYNKEIAEQDSQITRLQTNLTNIKEARKQDDEFISFFKEYGNISTIDRDVLNRLLDHIEVTSSKQIDVYFKFSAERQKILDFAKNIEEKMCSVG
;
A
#
# COMPACT_ATOMS: atom_id res chain seq x y z
N ASP A 1 -13.90 -9.01 -22.93
CA ASP A 1 -13.16 -10.30 -22.95
C ASP A 1 -12.52 -10.67 -24.28
N ARG A 2 -11.95 -9.69 -25.01
CA ARG A 2 -11.25 -9.97 -26.29
C ARG A 2 -9.72 -9.94 -26.19
N PHE A 3 -9.14 -9.78 -25.01
CA PHE A 3 -7.69 -9.62 -24.85
C PHE A 3 -6.95 -10.80 -24.21
N ALA A 4 -7.65 -11.87 -23.86
CA ALA A 4 -7.04 -13.13 -23.41
C ALA A 4 -6.74 -14.06 -24.58
N ARG A 5 -6.02 -13.60 -25.60
CA ARG A 5 -5.50 -14.47 -26.67
C ARG A 5 -4.03 -14.76 -26.46
N HIS A 6 -3.80 -16.00 -25.99
CA HIS A 6 -2.63 -16.83 -26.11
C HIS A 6 -1.39 -16.17 -26.73
N THR A 7 -0.41 -15.91 -25.88
CA THR A 7 0.97 -15.68 -26.29
C THR A 7 1.47 -16.97 -26.95
N ARG A 8 1.49 -17.04 -28.27
CA ARG A 8 2.24 -18.07 -28.98
C ARG A 8 3.71 -17.85 -28.65
N VAL A 9 4.26 -18.69 -27.78
CA VAL A 9 5.69 -18.79 -27.53
C VAL A 9 6.31 -19.27 -28.84
N SER A 10 7.10 -18.43 -29.47
CA SER A 10 7.87 -18.80 -30.64
C SER A 10 9.01 -19.74 -30.23
N PRO A 11 9.17 -20.95 -30.82
CA PRO A 11 10.12 -21.95 -30.32
C PRO A 11 11.57 -21.75 -30.79
N LYS A 12 11.97 -20.58 -31.25
CA LYS A 12 13.35 -20.28 -31.65
C LYS A 12 13.84 -18.99 -30.99
N GLY A 13 14.74 -19.18 -30.01
CA GLY A 13 15.52 -18.10 -29.39
C GLY A 13 14.72 -17.30 -28.36
N ASN A 14 14.71 -17.80 -27.14
CA ASN A 14 14.18 -17.08 -25.97
C ASN A 14 15.14 -15.96 -25.55
N THR A 15 15.39 -14.99 -26.44
CA THR A 15 16.04 -13.75 -26.07
C THR A 15 14.96 -12.84 -25.46
N ASN A 16 14.68 -13.04 -24.16
CA ASN A 16 13.91 -12.12 -23.38
C ASN A 16 14.74 -10.83 -23.20
N TYR A 17 14.63 -9.93 -24.18
CA TYR A 17 15.20 -8.59 -24.03
C TYR A 17 14.57 -7.89 -22.85
N LEU A 18 15.35 -7.02 -22.19
CA LEU A 18 15.00 -6.35 -20.95
C LEU A 18 13.57 -5.79 -20.95
N LEU A 19 13.18 -5.07 -22.01
CA LEU A 19 11.88 -4.37 -22.11
C LEU A 19 10.81 -5.16 -22.89
N SER A 20 11.06 -6.43 -23.25
CA SER A 20 10.08 -7.24 -23.98
C SER A 20 8.75 -7.34 -23.24
N GLY A 21 7.65 -6.96 -23.90
CA GLY A 21 6.29 -7.03 -23.37
C GLY A 21 5.86 -5.85 -22.53
N PHE A 22 6.76 -4.97 -22.11
CA PHE A 22 6.43 -3.78 -21.34
C PHE A 22 6.03 -2.57 -22.18
N VAL A 23 6.58 -2.45 -23.42
CA VAL A 23 6.44 -1.23 -24.21
C VAL A 23 5.17 -1.26 -25.06
N LYS A 24 4.33 -0.25 -24.88
CA LYS A 24 3.07 -0.04 -25.63
C LYS A 24 3.11 1.28 -26.38
N CYS A 25 2.34 1.36 -27.44
CA CYS A 25 2.15 2.60 -28.20
C CYS A 25 0.98 3.40 -27.61
N ALA A 26 1.20 4.64 -27.20
CA ALA A 26 0.14 5.50 -26.66
C ALA A 26 -0.94 5.88 -27.68
N TYR A 27 -0.61 5.90 -29.01
CA TYR A 27 -1.59 6.23 -30.05
C TYR A 27 -2.61 5.13 -30.32
N CYS A 28 -2.19 3.86 -30.31
CA CYS A 28 -3.08 2.76 -30.71
C CYS A 28 -3.18 1.63 -29.69
N GLY A 29 -2.54 1.75 -28.51
CA GLY A 29 -2.49 0.71 -27.47
C GLY A 29 -1.75 -0.57 -27.89
N GLY A 30 -1.23 -0.64 -29.11
CA GLY A 30 -0.56 -1.81 -29.65
C GLY A 30 0.83 -2.03 -29.04
N ARG A 31 1.29 -3.28 -29.05
CA ARG A 31 2.63 -3.61 -28.57
C ARG A 31 3.72 -3.01 -29.44
N MET A 32 4.80 -2.56 -28.83
CA MET A 32 6.01 -2.17 -29.53
C MET A 32 7.03 -3.29 -29.43
N ASN A 33 7.57 -3.69 -30.58
CA ASN A 33 8.55 -4.78 -30.66
C ASN A 33 9.96 -4.23 -30.92
N ARG A 34 10.93 -4.90 -30.30
CA ARG A 34 12.35 -4.63 -30.54
C ARG A 34 12.74 -5.04 -31.97
N HIS A 35 13.48 -4.19 -32.64
CA HIS A 35 14.14 -4.48 -33.90
C HIS A 35 15.49 -3.75 -33.96
N VAL A 36 16.39 -4.22 -34.76
CA VAL A 36 17.68 -3.56 -34.98
C VAL A 36 17.64 -2.80 -36.32
N SER A 37 17.99 -1.49 -36.26
CA SER A 37 18.08 -0.64 -37.45
C SER A 37 19.40 0.08 -37.40
N ASN A 38 20.20 -0.08 -38.49
CA ASN A 38 21.56 0.46 -38.60
C ASN A 38 22.44 0.09 -37.39
N GLY A 39 22.41 -1.19 -36.97
CA GLY A 39 23.17 -1.66 -35.83
C GLY A 39 22.63 -1.21 -34.43
N GLN A 40 21.61 -0.37 -34.38
CA GLN A 40 21.06 0.13 -33.14
C GLN A 40 19.70 -0.52 -32.79
N PRO A 41 19.52 -1.04 -31.57
CA PRO A 41 18.26 -1.58 -31.12
C PRO A 41 17.23 -0.47 -30.87
N ARG A 42 16.03 -0.68 -31.36
CA ARG A 42 14.90 0.26 -31.28
C ARG A 42 13.61 -0.50 -31.02
N TYR A 43 12.64 0.18 -30.43
CA TYR A 43 11.26 -0.29 -30.30
C TYR A 43 10.39 0.41 -31.33
N ARG A 44 9.53 -0.35 -32.04
CA ARG A 44 8.58 0.17 -33.03
C ARG A 44 7.18 -0.41 -32.83
N CYS A 45 6.18 0.41 -33.05
CA CYS A 45 4.78 -0.01 -33.00
C CYS A 45 4.47 -0.99 -34.14
N MET A 46 3.88 -2.15 -33.80
CA MET A 46 3.54 -3.17 -34.79
C MET A 46 2.36 -2.72 -35.67
N THR A 47 1.40 -1.96 -35.12
CA THR A 47 0.32 -1.39 -35.92
C THR A 47 0.86 -0.48 -37.02
N ARG A 48 1.83 0.39 -36.71
CA ARG A 48 2.47 1.23 -37.72
C ARG A 48 3.19 0.43 -38.82
N VAL A 49 3.74 -0.72 -38.45
CA VAL A 49 4.44 -1.59 -39.44
C VAL A 49 3.46 -2.19 -40.45
N PHE A 50 2.30 -2.64 -39.97
CA PHE A 50 1.33 -3.35 -40.83
C PHE A 50 0.22 -2.47 -41.40
N ALA A 51 -0.08 -1.35 -40.73
CA ALA A 51 -1.14 -0.40 -41.10
C ALA A 51 -0.72 1.03 -40.72
N PRO A 52 0.21 1.63 -41.49
CA PRO A 52 0.81 2.93 -41.15
C PRO A 52 -0.22 4.08 -41.13
N GLU A 53 -1.34 3.91 -41.81
CA GLU A 53 -2.48 4.85 -41.77
C GLU A 53 -3.20 4.88 -40.42
N LYS A 54 -3.10 3.80 -39.62
CA LYS A 54 -3.75 3.66 -38.31
C LYS A 54 -2.89 4.11 -37.15
N CYS A 55 -1.60 4.27 -37.35
CA CYS A 55 -0.68 4.66 -36.28
C CYS A 55 0.58 5.34 -36.83
N GLN A 56 0.89 6.51 -36.28
CA GLN A 56 2.08 7.28 -36.68
C GLN A 56 3.17 7.32 -35.59
N CYS A 57 3.07 6.50 -34.55
CA CYS A 57 4.04 6.47 -33.47
C CYS A 57 5.46 6.23 -33.99
N PRO A 58 6.45 7.09 -33.69
CA PRO A 58 7.82 6.92 -34.13
C PRO A 58 8.49 5.75 -33.40
N SER A 59 9.58 5.22 -34.01
CA SER A 59 10.42 4.26 -33.31
C SER A 59 11.32 4.95 -32.30
N VAL A 60 11.55 4.33 -31.16
CA VAL A 60 12.36 4.86 -30.05
C VAL A 60 13.58 3.96 -29.82
N LYS A 61 14.73 4.54 -29.53
CA LYS A 61 15.97 3.81 -29.19
C LYS A 61 15.78 3.07 -27.87
N GLU A 62 16.29 1.82 -27.79
CA GLU A 62 16.25 1.03 -26.57
C GLU A 62 17.01 1.71 -25.41
N ALA A 63 18.21 2.23 -25.68
CA ALA A 63 19.01 2.94 -24.68
C ALA A 63 18.27 4.13 -24.05
N LEU A 64 17.48 4.89 -24.84
CA LEU A 64 16.68 5.99 -24.29
C LEU A 64 15.57 5.50 -23.38
N LEU A 65 14.91 4.37 -23.72
CA LEU A 65 13.89 3.78 -22.85
C LEU A 65 14.52 3.29 -21.54
N GLU A 66 15.66 2.63 -21.60
CA GLU A 66 16.38 2.16 -20.41
C GLU A 66 16.79 3.31 -19.50
N GLU A 67 17.29 4.40 -20.06
CA GLU A 67 17.66 5.61 -19.30
C GLU A 67 16.44 6.25 -18.61
N VAL A 68 15.35 6.44 -19.36
CA VAL A 68 14.11 7.04 -18.81
C VAL A 68 13.52 6.17 -17.71
N ILE A 69 13.52 4.84 -17.90
CA ILE A 69 13.00 3.91 -16.89
C ILE A 69 13.88 3.94 -15.64
N LEU A 70 15.21 3.93 -15.79
CA LEU A 70 16.13 4.00 -14.67
C LEU A 70 15.91 5.28 -13.85
N GLN A 71 15.82 6.44 -14.51
CA GLN A 71 15.54 7.70 -13.86
C GLN A 71 14.17 7.71 -13.17
N ALA A 72 13.13 7.18 -13.83
CA ALA A 72 11.79 7.09 -13.24
C ALA A 72 11.76 6.17 -12.01
N VAL A 73 12.43 5.02 -12.05
CA VAL A 73 12.55 4.10 -10.91
C VAL A 73 13.31 4.77 -9.76
N GLN A 74 14.45 5.41 -10.04
CA GLN A 74 15.24 6.11 -9.02
C GLN A 74 14.44 7.24 -8.35
N SER A 75 13.72 8.05 -9.15
CA SER A 75 12.87 9.12 -8.63
C SER A 75 11.76 8.57 -7.71
N GLN A 76 11.10 7.49 -8.12
CA GLN A 76 10.04 6.87 -7.32
C GLN A 76 10.56 6.32 -5.98
N ILE A 77 11.75 5.72 -6.00
CA ILE A 77 12.39 5.20 -4.79
C ILE A 77 12.78 6.35 -3.86
N GLN A 78 13.38 7.41 -4.41
CA GLN A 78 13.79 8.57 -3.61
C GLN A 78 12.60 9.24 -2.92
N GLU A 79 11.50 9.47 -3.64
CA GLU A 79 10.28 10.04 -3.07
C GLU A 79 9.72 9.20 -1.91
N LEU A 80 9.79 7.86 -2.00
CA LEU A 80 9.35 6.96 -0.93
C LEU A 80 10.30 6.98 0.28
N VAL A 81 11.61 7.09 0.03
CA VAL A 81 12.62 7.19 1.09
C VAL A 81 12.45 8.51 1.85
N ASP A 82 12.29 9.61 1.13
CA ASP A 82 12.07 10.94 1.71
C ASP A 82 10.76 10.97 2.54
N ALA A 83 9.67 10.43 1.99
CA ALA A 83 8.40 10.32 2.71
C ALA A 83 8.53 9.50 4.00
N LYS A 84 9.31 8.41 3.97
CA LYS A 84 9.57 7.62 5.18
C LYS A 84 10.35 8.41 6.23
N GLU A 85 11.35 9.16 5.83
CA GLU A 85 12.11 9.98 6.77
C GLU A 85 11.22 11.00 7.49
N VAL A 86 10.30 11.65 6.75
CA VAL A 86 9.28 12.54 7.33
C VAL A 86 8.37 11.79 8.31
N ILE A 87 7.87 10.62 7.93
CA ILE A 87 7.02 9.80 8.78
C ILE A 87 7.77 9.36 10.04
N ASP A 88 9.01 8.91 9.91
CA ASP A 88 9.82 8.43 11.04
C ASP A 88 10.25 9.59 11.97
N ALA A 89 10.54 10.77 11.44
CA ALA A 89 10.78 11.97 12.23
C ALA A 89 9.52 12.37 13.03
N ALA A 90 8.39 12.46 12.38
CA ALA A 90 7.12 12.74 13.04
C ALA A 90 6.75 11.68 14.10
N ARG A 91 7.12 10.42 13.90
CA ARG A 91 6.96 9.35 14.90
C ARG A 91 7.85 9.54 16.13
N LYS A 92 8.98 10.24 16.02
CA LYS A 92 9.87 10.52 17.15
C LYS A 92 9.41 11.75 17.94
N ASP A 93 8.97 12.79 17.24
CA ASP A 93 8.69 14.11 17.82
C ASP A 93 7.25 14.28 18.32
N ALA A 94 6.29 13.61 17.72
CA ALA A 94 4.93 13.54 18.23
C ALA A 94 4.66 12.15 18.80
N PRO A 95 3.93 12.05 19.93
CA PRO A 95 3.35 10.78 20.29
C PRO A 95 2.32 10.41 19.21
N ILE A 96 2.79 9.84 18.09
CA ILE A 96 1.94 9.17 17.06
C ILE A 96 1.18 7.99 17.68
N GLY A 97 1.35 7.84 18.96
CA GLY A 97 0.47 7.21 19.86
C GLY A 97 -0.80 7.97 20.20
N GLN A 98 -1.04 9.20 19.75
CA GLN A 98 -2.24 9.83 20.29
C GLN A 98 -3.47 8.95 20.03
N SER A 99 -3.73 8.55 18.81
CA SER A 99 -4.83 7.62 18.55
C SER A 99 -4.55 6.21 19.10
N GLN A 100 -3.35 5.66 18.97
CA GLN A 100 -3.03 4.35 19.53
C GLN A 100 -3.01 4.37 21.06
N ASN A 101 -2.49 5.42 21.70
CA ASN A 101 -2.52 5.60 23.14
C ASN A 101 -3.93 5.86 23.64
N GLU A 102 -4.75 6.61 22.91
CA GLU A 102 -6.17 6.78 23.19
C GLU A 102 -6.92 5.44 23.17
N TYR A 103 -6.68 4.61 22.15
CA TYR A 103 -7.25 3.27 22.12
C TYR A 103 -6.73 2.37 23.25
N LEU A 104 -5.45 2.44 23.61
CA LEU A 104 -4.88 1.68 24.73
C LEU A 104 -5.44 2.15 26.07
N LEU A 105 -5.58 3.47 26.28
CA LEU A 105 -6.19 4.01 27.48
C LEU A 105 -7.66 3.63 27.58
N ALA A 106 -8.40 3.72 26.47
CA ALA A 106 -9.80 3.31 26.43
C ALA A 106 -9.95 1.79 26.70
N LEU A 107 -9.03 0.96 26.15
CA LEU A 107 -9.02 -0.48 26.40
C LEU A 107 -8.79 -0.78 27.90
N ASN A 108 -7.75 -0.19 28.49
CA ASN A 108 -7.48 -0.34 29.92
C ASN A 108 -8.66 0.10 30.79
N HIS A 109 -9.31 1.20 30.45
CA HIS A 109 -10.48 1.68 31.17
C HIS A 109 -11.64 0.68 31.06
N ALA A 110 -11.94 0.17 29.87
CA ALA A 110 -13.00 -0.80 29.66
C ALA A 110 -12.74 -2.13 30.40
N GLU A 111 -11.48 -2.60 30.42
CA GLU A 111 -11.08 -3.80 31.17
C GLU A 111 -11.22 -3.60 32.69
N GLN A 112 -10.82 -2.44 33.21
CA GLN A 112 -10.98 -2.12 34.63
C GLN A 112 -12.46 -2.03 35.02
N GLU A 113 -13.30 -1.39 34.20
CA GLU A 113 -14.73 -1.29 34.45
C GLU A 113 -15.41 -2.65 34.40
N LYS A 114 -15.08 -3.52 33.43
CA LYS A 114 -15.55 -4.89 33.39
C LYS A 114 -15.20 -5.65 34.68
N LYS A 115 -13.96 -5.51 35.17
CA LYS A 115 -13.51 -6.13 36.41
C LYS A 115 -14.31 -5.62 37.60
N ARG A 116 -14.53 -4.31 37.70
CA ARG A 116 -15.35 -3.68 38.77
C ARG A 116 -16.77 -4.20 38.76
N LEU A 117 -17.39 -4.32 37.59
CA LEU A 117 -18.75 -4.84 37.46
C LEU A 117 -18.82 -6.33 37.83
N ALA A 118 -17.84 -7.14 37.43
CA ALA A 118 -17.75 -8.54 37.80
C ALA A 118 -17.60 -8.74 39.33
N GLU A 119 -16.78 -7.94 39.98
CA GLU A 119 -16.64 -7.93 41.43
C GLU A 119 -17.93 -7.51 42.14
N ALA A 120 -18.61 -6.46 41.63
CA ALA A 120 -19.88 -6.02 42.15
C ALA A 120 -20.97 -7.12 42.01
N LYS A 121 -21.01 -7.79 40.87
CA LYS A 121 -21.92 -8.93 40.64
C LYS A 121 -21.62 -10.09 41.61
N PHE A 122 -20.35 -10.38 41.87
CA PHE A 122 -19.98 -11.44 42.82
C PHE A 122 -20.48 -11.15 44.23
N ARG A 123 -20.39 -9.88 44.69
CA ARG A 123 -20.87 -9.46 45.99
C ARG A 123 -22.40 -9.46 46.15
N LEU A 124 -23.17 -9.60 45.05
CA LEU A 124 -24.65 -9.70 45.14
C LEU A 124 -25.07 -10.97 45.90
N TYR A 125 -24.35 -12.07 45.72
CA TYR A 125 -24.66 -13.32 46.40
C TYR A 125 -24.53 -13.18 47.92
N ASP A 126 -23.48 -12.57 48.42
CA ASP A 126 -23.25 -12.32 49.83
C ASP A 126 -24.35 -11.42 50.44
N ARG A 127 -24.88 -10.46 49.65
CA ARG A 127 -25.99 -9.59 50.09
C ARG A 127 -27.30 -10.34 50.21
N LEU A 128 -27.56 -11.28 49.29
CA LEU A 128 -28.73 -12.11 49.32
C LEU A 128 -28.68 -13.07 50.54
N GLU A 129 -27.54 -13.71 50.80
CA GLU A 129 -27.35 -14.58 51.97
C GLU A 129 -27.51 -13.86 53.29
N LYS A 130 -27.08 -12.59 53.35
CA LYS A 130 -27.25 -11.76 54.54
C LYS A 130 -28.62 -11.13 54.68
N GLY A 131 -29.57 -11.42 53.76
CA GLY A 131 -30.91 -10.85 53.78
C GLY A 131 -30.93 -9.32 53.56
N ILE A 132 -29.87 -8.73 52.96
CA ILE A 132 -29.78 -7.29 52.66
C ILE A 132 -30.62 -6.93 51.44
N ILE A 133 -30.75 -7.89 50.49
CA ILE A 133 -31.59 -7.77 49.28
C ILE A 133 -32.50 -8.98 49.16
N GLU A 134 -33.65 -8.77 48.54
CA GLU A 134 -34.62 -9.84 48.26
C GLU A 134 -34.25 -10.62 46.95
N GLN A 135 -34.86 -11.76 46.73
CA GLN A 135 -34.59 -12.63 45.61
C GLN A 135 -34.88 -11.93 44.26
N ASP A 136 -35.94 -11.18 44.17
CA ASP A 136 -36.34 -10.48 42.97
C ASP A 136 -35.36 -9.35 42.66
N GLU A 137 -34.88 -8.61 43.67
CA GLU A 137 -33.85 -7.58 43.52
C GLU A 137 -32.51 -8.21 43.06
N TYR A 138 -32.13 -9.38 43.62
CA TYR A 138 -30.96 -10.09 43.20
C TYR A 138 -31.00 -10.46 41.70
N ILE A 139 -32.16 -10.96 41.23
CA ILE A 139 -32.32 -11.32 39.81
C ILE A 139 -32.16 -10.09 38.92
N GLN A 140 -32.84 -8.98 39.27
CA GLN A 140 -32.79 -7.72 38.51
C GLN A 140 -31.37 -7.14 38.47
N PHE A 141 -30.66 -7.06 39.61
CA PHE A 141 -29.26 -6.59 39.63
C PHE A 141 -28.33 -7.51 38.86
N LYS A 142 -28.49 -8.82 38.95
CA LYS A 142 -27.69 -9.80 38.21
C LYS A 142 -27.85 -9.64 36.69
N GLU A 143 -29.09 -9.47 36.22
CA GLU A 143 -29.37 -9.25 34.80
C GLU A 143 -28.77 -7.91 34.33
N ARG A 144 -28.91 -6.85 35.11
CA ARG A 144 -28.29 -5.56 34.82
C ARG A 144 -26.77 -5.66 34.72
N TYR A 145 -26.08 -6.28 35.69
CA TYR A 145 -24.62 -6.44 35.63
C TYR A 145 -24.20 -7.33 34.47
N ASN A 146 -24.96 -8.36 34.13
CA ASN A 146 -24.68 -9.18 32.96
C ASN A 146 -24.71 -8.38 31.67
N LYS A 147 -25.70 -7.48 31.52
CA LYS A 147 -25.83 -6.61 30.37
C LYS A 147 -24.67 -5.61 30.31
N GLU A 148 -24.36 -4.94 31.41
CA GLU A 148 -23.25 -3.98 31.47
C GLU A 148 -21.90 -4.64 31.18
N ILE A 149 -21.65 -5.87 31.67
CA ILE A 149 -20.43 -6.65 31.38
C ILE A 149 -20.37 -7.02 29.88
N ALA A 150 -21.48 -7.43 29.27
CA ALA A 150 -21.53 -7.76 27.86
C ALA A 150 -21.28 -6.52 26.97
N GLU A 151 -21.74 -5.35 27.38
CA GLU A 151 -21.46 -4.07 26.71
C GLU A 151 -19.96 -3.76 26.76
N GLN A 152 -19.31 -3.94 27.93
CA GLN A 152 -17.86 -3.76 28.06
C GLN A 152 -17.07 -4.78 27.22
N ASP A 153 -17.49 -6.05 27.16
CA ASP A 153 -16.87 -7.06 26.33
C ASP A 153 -16.92 -6.71 24.83
N SER A 154 -18.06 -6.19 24.39
CA SER A 154 -18.22 -5.73 23.01
C SER A 154 -17.30 -4.55 22.70
N GLN A 155 -17.17 -3.61 23.64
CA GLN A 155 -16.27 -2.46 23.51
C GLN A 155 -14.80 -2.88 23.48
N ILE A 156 -14.37 -3.78 24.37
CA ILE A 156 -13.02 -4.36 24.42
C ILE A 156 -12.68 -5.01 23.09
N THR A 157 -13.56 -5.87 22.58
CA THR A 157 -13.36 -6.55 21.30
C THR A 157 -13.19 -5.57 20.13
N ARG A 158 -14.01 -4.52 20.09
CA ARG A 158 -13.92 -3.46 19.07
C ARG A 158 -12.60 -2.69 19.16
N LEU A 159 -12.15 -2.33 20.36
CA LEU A 159 -10.91 -1.60 20.58
C LEU A 159 -9.69 -2.46 20.20
N GLN A 160 -9.69 -3.75 20.58
CA GLN A 160 -8.63 -4.70 20.20
C GLN A 160 -8.54 -4.90 18.69
N THR A 161 -9.69 -5.01 18.00
CA THR A 161 -9.74 -5.10 16.54
C THR A 161 -9.14 -3.86 15.89
N ASN A 162 -9.51 -2.67 16.37
CA ASN A 162 -8.95 -1.42 15.83
C ASN A 162 -7.44 -1.34 16.03
N LEU A 163 -6.93 -1.71 17.21
CA LEU A 163 -5.49 -1.75 17.49
C LEU A 163 -4.75 -2.74 16.59
N THR A 164 -5.34 -3.89 16.33
CA THR A 164 -4.77 -4.90 15.43
C THR A 164 -4.69 -4.36 14.01
N ASN A 165 -5.78 -3.79 13.49
CA ASN A 165 -5.84 -3.20 12.16
C ASN A 165 -4.79 -2.08 11.97
N ILE A 166 -4.60 -1.21 12.98
CA ILE A 166 -3.57 -0.15 12.96
C ILE A 166 -2.16 -0.77 12.88
N LYS A 167 -1.89 -1.82 13.65
CA LYS A 167 -0.58 -2.49 13.65
C LYS A 167 -0.30 -3.18 12.32
N GLU A 168 -1.29 -3.86 11.76
CA GLU A 168 -1.16 -4.56 10.47
C GLU A 168 -0.96 -3.57 9.32
N ALA A 169 -1.71 -2.47 9.28
CA ALA A 169 -1.53 -1.43 8.27
C ALA A 169 -0.11 -0.84 8.32
N ARG A 170 0.41 -0.53 9.52
CA ARG A 170 1.79 -0.04 9.69
C ARG A 170 2.83 -1.05 9.22
N LYS A 171 2.63 -2.32 9.53
CA LYS A 171 3.54 -3.38 9.11
C LYS A 171 3.59 -3.49 7.59
N GLN A 172 2.44 -3.43 6.92
CA GLN A 172 2.36 -3.44 5.45
C GLN A 172 3.08 -2.24 4.83
N ASP A 173 2.89 -1.03 5.36
CA ASP A 173 3.57 0.17 4.89
C ASP A 173 5.09 0.07 5.07
N ASP A 174 5.56 -0.43 6.22
CA ASP A 174 6.99 -0.61 6.51
C ASP A 174 7.62 -1.69 5.62
N GLU A 175 6.93 -2.80 5.35
CA GLU A 175 7.37 -3.84 4.43
C GLU A 175 7.45 -3.31 2.98
N PHE A 176 6.45 -2.57 2.54
CA PHE A 176 6.42 -1.93 1.23
C PHE A 176 7.61 -0.97 1.04
N ILE A 177 7.85 -0.08 1.99
CA ILE A 177 8.95 0.88 1.92
C ILE A 177 10.31 0.17 2.00
N SER A 178 10.44 -0.88 2.84
CA SER A 178 11.66 -1.67 2.94
C SER A 178 12.01 -2.37 1.64
N PHE A 179 11.01 -2.86 0.92
CA PHE A 179 11.18 -3.42 -0.42
C PHE A 179 11.83 -2.42 -1.38
N PHE A 180 11.38 -1.15 -1.38
CA PHE A 180 11.97 -0.12 -2.25
C PHE A 180 13.37 0.31 -1.80
N LYS A 181 13.69 0.23 -0.51
CA LYS A 181 15.05 0.54 0.00
C LYS A 181 16.11 -0.43 -0.52
N GLU A 182 15.77 -1.68 -0.77
CA GLU A 182 16.70 -2.65 -1.39
C GLU A 182 17.15 -2.19 -2.79
N TYR A 183 16.33 -1.40 -3.47
CA TYR A 183 16.60 -0.85 -4.80
C TYR A 183 17.09 0.61 -4.78
N GLY A 184 17.33 1.20 -3.60
CA GLY A 184 17.71 2.62 -3.44
C GLY A 184 18.97 3.06 -4.19
N ASN A 185 19.91 2.13 -4.44
CA ASN A 185 21.16 2.39 -5.16
C ASN A 185 21.20 1.67 -6.53
N ILE A 186 20.05 1.50 -7.18
CA ILE A 186 20.01 0.87 -8.51
C ILE A 186 20.76 1.71 -9.53
N SER A 187 21.86 1.17 -10.05
CA SER A 187 22.62 1.72 -11.19
C SER A 187 22.27 1.05 -12.52
N THR A 188 21.72 -0.16 -12.47
CA THR A 188 21.32 -0.93 -13.64
C THR A 188 19.99 -1.63 -13.38
N ILE A 189 19.15 -1.67 -14.40
CA ILE A 189 17.85 -2.34 -14.32
C ILE A 189 17.97 -3.73 -14.90
N ASP A 190 17.53 -4.73 -14.17
CA ASP A 190 17.37 -6.09 -14.67
C ASP A 190 15.88 -6.43 -14.91
N ARG A 191 15.64 -7.60 -15.50
CA ARG A 191 14.29 -8.06 -15.83
C ARG A 191 13.44 -8.34 -14.60
N ASP A 192 14.04 -8.78 -13.50
CA ASP A 192 13.33 -9.12 -12.26
C ASP A 192 12.84 -7.86 -11.56
N VAL A 193 13.67 -6.83 -11.52
CA VAL A 193 13.27 -5.49 -11.03
C VAL A 193 12.10 -4.93 -11.83
N LEU A 194 12.20 -4.99 -13.18
CA LEU A 194 11.10 -4.53 -14.03
C LEU A 194 9.80 -5.32 -13.80
N ASN A 195 9.89 -6.64 -13.69
CA ASN A 195 8.73 -7.48 -13.43
C ASN A 195 8.06 -7.18 -12.09
N ARG A 196 8.81 -6.73 -11.09
CA ARG A 196 8.28 -6.38 -9.77
C ARG A 196 7.68 -4.98 -9.73
N LEU A 197 8.34 -4.00 -10.34
CA LEU A 197 7.98 -2.58 -10.19
C LEU A 197 7.09 -2.07 -11.32
N LEU A 198 7.30 -2.54 -12.56
CA LEU A 198 6.73 -1.93 -13.74
C LEU A 198 5.46 -2.65 -14.20
N ASP A 199 4.42 -1.88 -14.48
CA ASP A 199 3.24 -2.40 -15.18
C ASP A 199 3.45 -2.33 -16.69
N HIS A 200 3.64 -1.14 -17.23
CA HIS A 200 3.96 -0.93 -18.65
C HIS A 200 4.56 0.46 -18.89
N ILE A 201 5.00 0.66 -20.12
CA ILE A 201 5.56 1.92 -20.63
C ILE A 201 4.76 2.32 -21.85
N GLU A 202 4.32 3.57 -21.89
CA GLU A 202 3.65 4.13 -23.07
C GLU A 202 4.58 5.11 -23.80
N VAL A 203 4.64 4.95 -25.12
CA VAL A 203 5.47 5.78 -25.99
C VAL A 203 4.57 6.57 -26.90
N THR A 204 4.57 7.90 -26.76
CA THR A 204 3.93 8.85 -27.68
C THR A 204 4.95 9.35 -28.70
N SER A 205 6.17 9.67 -28.24
CA SER A 205 7.26 10.14 -29.09
C SER A 205 8.61 9.83 -28.43
N SER A 206 9.72 10.18 -29.08
CA SER A 206 11.04 10.10 -28.45
C SER A 206 11.25 11.08 -27.30
N LYS A 207 10.36 12.06 -27.14
CA LYS A 207 10.41 13.08 -26.10
C LYS A 207 9.34 12.88 -25.00
N GLN A 208 8.38 11.98 -25.23
CA GLN A 208 7.32 11.69 -24.29
C GLN A 208 7.16 10.18 -24.13
N ILE A 209 7.63 9.70 -22.98
CA ILE A 209 7.63 8.31 -22.55
C ILE A 209 7.04 8.31 -21.15
N ASP A 210 5.90 7.66 -20.99
CA ASP A 210 5.19 7.57 -19.72
C ASP A 210 5.43 6.19 -19.10
N VAL A 211 5.86 6.15 -17.84
CA VAL A 211 6.20 4.92 -17.12
C VAL A 211 5.15 4.66 -16.05
N TYR A 212 4.48 3.51 -16.15
CA TYR A 212 3.43 3.10 -15.23
C TYR A 212 3.92 2.01 -14.28
N PHE A 213 3.78 2.26 -12.98
CA PHE A 213 4.22 1.37 -11.91
C PHE A 213 3.05 0.58 -11.33
N LYS A 214 3.30 -0.66 -10.88
CA LYS A 214 2.28 -1.55 -10.31
C LYS A 214 1.70 -1.04 -9.00
N PHE A 215 2.49 -0.36 -8.19
CA PHE A 215 2.15 0.06 -6.83
C PHE A 215 1.87 1.56 -6.72
N SER A 216 1.34 2.16 -7.78
CA SER A 216 1.07 3.61 -7.81
C SER A 216 0.08 4.06 -6.74
N ALA A 217 -0.93 3.24 -6.43
CA ALA A 217 -1.95 3.56 -5.41
C ALA A 217 -1.39 3.49 -3.99
N GLU A 218 -0.61 2.44 -3.66
CA GLU A 218 0.05 2.27 -2.37
C GLU A 218 1.07 3.38 -2.13
N ARG A 219 1.88 3.69 -3.14
CA ARG A 219 2.81 4.80 -3.09
C ARG A 219 2.11 6.13 -2.82
N GLN A 220 1.03 6.41 -3.55
CA GLN A 220 0.29 7.66 -3.38
C GLN A 220 -0.25 7.84 -1.97
N LYS A 221 -0.76 6.79 -1.36
CA LYS A 221 -1.21 6.81 0.05
C LYS A 221 -0.09 7.21 1.01
N ILE A 222 1.11 6.66 0.82
CA ILE A 222 2.27 6.98 1.67
C ILE A 222 2.71 8.43 1.48
N LEU A 223 2.77 8.91 0.24
CA LEU A 223 3.12 10.29 -0.06
C LEU A 223 2.10 11.29 0.48
N ASP A 224 0.82 11.01 0.33
CA ASP A 224 -0.25 11.86 0.87
C ASP A 224 -0.21 11.89 2.41
N PHE A 225 0.09 10.76 3.04
CA PHE A 225 0.26 10.69 4.48
C PHE A 225 1.46 11.52 4.95
N ALA A 226 2.62 11.44 4.28
CA ALA A 226 3.79 12.25 4.59
C ALA A 226 3.51 13.76 4.44
N LYS A 227 2.86 14.18 3.34
CA LYS A 227 2.43 15.58 3.13
C LYS A 227 1.53 16.10 4.24
N ASN A 228 0.53 15.32 4.64
CA ASN A 228 -0.37 15.69 5.74
C ASN A 228 0.36 15.89 7.06
N ILE A 229 1.46 15.16 7.30
CA ILE A 229 2.32 15.33 8.46
C ILE A 229 3.08 16.66 8.36
N GLU A 230 3.73 16.93 7.22
CA GLU A 230 4.47 18.17 6.99
C GLU A 230 3.60 19.41 7.16
N GLU A 231 2.40 19.41 6.57
CA GLU A 231 1.44 20.50 6.70
C GLU A 231 1.03 20.75 8.16
N LYS A 232 0.83 19.69 8.94
CA LYS A 232 0.53 19.83 10.39
C LYS A 232 1.71 20.35 11.18
N MET A 233 2.94 19.92 10.86
CA MET A 233 4.15 20.43 11.52
C MET A 233 4.38 21.91 11.21
N CYS A 234 4.14 22.36 9.97
CA CYS A 234 4.23 23.77 9.58
C CYS A 234 3.14 24.67 10.20
N SER A 235 1.98 24.10 10.59
CA SER A 235 0.86 24.87 11.17
C SER A 235 0.95 25.08 12.68
N VAL A 236 1.91 24.43 13.36
CA VAL A 236 2.10 24.48 14.83
C VAL A 236 3.32 25.32 15.23
N GLY A 237 4.13 25.79 14.26
CA GLY A 237 5.26 26.71 14.47
C GLY A 237 4.90 28.14 14.17
#